data_6bc873087549ce53fc57af101cc44d9f
#
_entry.id   6bc873087549ce53fc57af101cc44d9f
#
_cell.length_a   1.000
_cell.length_b   1.000
_cell.length_c   1.000
_cell.angle_alpha   90.00
_cell.angle_beta   90.00
_cell.angle_gamma   90.00
#
_symmetry.space_group_name_H-M   'P 1'
#
loop_
_entity.id
_entity.type
_entity.pdbx_description
1 polymer ?
#
loop_
_entity_poly.entity_id
_entity_poly.type
_entity_poly.pdbx_seq_one_letter_code
_entity_poly.pdbx_strand_id
1 'polypeptide(L)'
;MAAGLSVTHGFLPPHPAPIAIAGVLGANPGTVLLYGIIAAIPTVIIAGPVFTKIAKKWVPEAFVVKNKLSAFGEIKEWKLEETPGFGISILTALMPVILMAISTIYSIATNDGKPFAAVTTSAMKAGKVVTTTTYPSSCVENVMMFIGNPVSAMIISLLFALVTMGWMQRKKNSEIAVSIADSVKSIAMLLLVIGGGAALKQILIDGGISVQIANMFKDSPLSPLLLAWIITVILRVALGSATVAALTAAGLVQPMLASASPNTAALMVLAIGAGSIAASHVNDAGFWMFKEYFDLDVKQTLKTWTVLETIIAVVGLGMVMLMSIWVH
;
A
#
# COMPACT_ATOMS: atom_id res chain seq x y z
N MET A 1 12.33 8.79 3.16
CA MET A 1 11.41 7.87 3.88
C MET A 1 10.10 7.73 3.13
N ALA A 2 9.29 8.78 2.94
CA ALA A 2 7.99 8.69 2.26
C ALA A 2 8.06 8.00 0.88
N ALA A 3 8.97 8.42 0.00
CA ALA A 3 9.17 7.79 -1.31
C ALA A 3 9.43 6.27 -1.22
N GLY A 4 10.27 5.84 -0.26
CA GLY A 4 10.53 4.40 -0.06
C GLY A 4 9.29 3.63 0.38
N LEU A 5 8.48 4.19 1.28
CA LEU A 5 7.24 3.57 1.73
C LEU A 5 6.22 3.45 0.58
N SER A 6 6.04 4.51 -0.21
CA SER A 6 5.09 4.51 -1.34
C SER A 6 5.54 3.56 -2.45
N VAL A 7 6.83 3.53 -2.78
CA VAL A 7 7.36 2.58 -3.77
C VAL A 7 7.16 1.14 -3.31
N THR A 8 7.44 0.84 -2.04
CA THR A 8 7.20 -0.50 -1.47
C THR A 8 5.72 -0.86 -1.54
N HIS A 9 4.83 0.10 -1.21
CA HIS A 9 3.38 -0.09 -1.28
C HIS A 9 2.90 -0.46 -2.69
N GLY A 10 3.40 0.20 -3.71
CA GLY A 10 2.96 -0.01 -5.09
C GLY A 10 3.61 -1.21 -5.79
N PHE A 11 4.87 -1.53 -5.50
CA PHE A 11 5.67 -2.43 -6.33
C PHE A 11 6.03 -3.76 -5.67
N LEU A 12 6.17 -3.79 -4.34
CA LEU A 12 6.86 -4.91 -3.70
C LEU A 12 5.94 -5.82 -2.89
N PRO A 13 5.83 -7.11 -3.25
CA PRO A 13 5.48 -8.12 -2.26
C PRO A 13 6.45 -8.06 -1.04
N PRO A 14 6.02 -8.30 0.20
CA PRO A 14 4.72 -8.86 0.60
C PRO A 14 3.60 -7.84 0.80
N HIS A 15 3.70 -6.64 0.26
CA HIS A 15 2.61 -5.67 0.43
C HIS A 15 1.29 -6.22 -0.15
N PRO A 16 0.15 -6.03 0.52
CA PRO A 16 -1.13 -6.64 0.13
C PRO A 16 -1.59 -6.32 -1.30
N ALA A 17 -1.38 -5.08 -1.76
CA ALA A 17 -1.84 -4.67 -3.09
C ALA A 17 -1.12 -5.40 -4.23
N PRO A 18 0.23 -5.42 -4.34
CA PRO A 18 0.94 -6.19 -5.36
C PRO A 18 0.61 -7.68 -5.34
N ILE A 19 0.45 -8.29 -4.15
CA ILE A 19 0.07 -9.70 -4.02
C ILE A 19 -1.34 -9.95 -4.55
N ALA A 20 -2.29 -9.09 -4.18
CA ALA A 20 -3.67 -9.25 -4.62
C ALA A 20 -3.80 -9.07 -6.14
N ILE A 21 -3.10 -8.07 -6.73
CA ILE A 21 -3.03 -7.89 -8.18
C ILE A 21 -2.41 -9.12 -8.85
N ALA A 22 -1.29 -9.62 -8.32
CA ALA A 22 -0.63 -10.82 -8.84
C ALA A 22 -1.57 -12.03 -8.83
N GLY A 23 -2.36 -12.20 -7.76
CA GLY A 23 -3.39 -13.24 -7.67
C GLY A 23 -4.47 -13.11 -8.74
N VAL A 24 -4.97 -11.91 -9.00
CA VAL A 24 -5.98 -11.66 -10.06
C VAL A 24 -5.39 -11.96 -11.45
N LEU A 25 -4.17 -11.54 -11.72
CA LEU A 25 -3.52 -11.69 -13.03
C LEU A 25 -2.82 -13.04 -13.23
N GLY A 26 -2.76 -13.89 -12.22
CA GLY A 26 -2.04 -15.18 -12.28
C GLY A 26 -0.51 -15.01 -12.35
N ALA A 27 0.03 -13.87 -11.92
CA ALA A 27 1.45 -13.59 -11.94
C ALA A 27 2.18 -14.25 -10.76
N ASN A 28 3.42 -14.71 -10.97
CA ASN A 28 4.24 -15.27 -9.90
C ASN A 28 4.76 -14.15 -8.97
N PRO A 29 4.46 -14.19 -7.66
CA PRO A 29 4.88 -13.14 -6.73
C PRO A 29 6.40 -12.98 -6.62
N GLY A 30 7.17 -14.05 -6.80
CA GLY A 30 8.64 -13.99 -6.80
C GLY A 30 9.18 -13.21 -8.00
N THR A 31 8.59 -13.40 -9.18
CA THR A 31 8.93 -12.62 -10.39
C THR A 31 8.52 -11.17 -10.21
N VAL A 32 7.34 -10.90 -9.65
CA VAL A 32 6.89 -9.54 -9.32
C VAL A 32 7.85 -8.88 -8.34
N LEU A 33 8.32 -9.58 -7.32
CA LEU A 33 9.29 -9.07 -6.35
C LEU A 33 10.62 -8.71 -7.03
N LEU A 34 11.14 -9.61 -7.88
CA LEU A 34 12.40 -9.38 -8.59
C LEU A 34 12.34 -8.14 -9.49
N TYR A 35 11.32 -8.07 -10.34
CA TYR A 35 11.14 -6.91 -11.23
C TYR A 35 10.77 -5.66 -10.45
N GLY A 36 10.00 -5.82 -9.37
CA GLY A 36 9.67 -4.75 -8.45
C GLY A 36 10.90 -4.11 -7.80
N ILE A 37 11.88 -4.90 -7.36
CA ILE A 37 13.14 -4.39 -6.81
C ILE A 37 13.92 -3.61 -7.87
N ILE A 38 14.00 -4.13 -9.10
CA ILE A 38 14.67 -3.46 -10.22
C ILE A 38 14.01 -2.10 -10.50
N ALA A 39 12.68 -2.04 -10.53
CA ALA A 39 11.94 -0.80 -10.73
C ALA A 39 12.02 0.14 -9.52
N ALA A 40 12.02 -0.40 -8.31
CA ALA A 40 11.98 0.38 -7.07
C ALA A 40 13.23 1.21 -6.86
N ILE A 41 14.42 0.67 -7.13
CA ILE A 41 15.69 1.36 -6.86
C ILE A 41 15.79 2.71 -7.58
N PRO A 42 15.66 2.78 -8.93
CA PRO A 42 15.70 4.07 -9.63
C PRO A 42 14.53 4.98 -9.23
N THR A 43 13.35 4.40 -9.00
CA THR A 43 12.16 5.17 -8.62
C THR A 43 12.36 5.85 -7.26
N VAL A 44 12.89 5.15 -6.25
CA VAL A 44 13.19 5.74 -4.94
C VAL A 44 14.27 6.81 -5.05
N ILE A 45 15.29 6.62 -5.88
CA ILE A 45 16.35 7.61 -6.08
C ILE A 45 15.77 8.90 -6.67
N ILE A 46 14.94 8.79 -7.70
CA ILE A 46 14.36 9.95 -8.39
C ILE A 46 13.31 10.64 -7.51
N ALA A 47 12.35 9.89 -6.98
CA ALA A 47 11.26 10.44 -6.17
C ALA A 47 11.72 10.84 -4.76
N GLY A 48 12.74 10.21 -4.22
CA GLY A 48 13.31 10.54 -2.90
C GLY A 48 14.35 11.65 -2.96
N PRO A 49 15.66 11.32 -3.00
CA PRO A 49 16.73 12.32 -2.90
C PRO A 49 16.67 13.42 -3.95
N VAL A 50 16.39 13.07 -5.23
CA VAL A 50 16.38 14.06 -6.32
C VAL A 50 15.20 15.00 -6.17
N PHE A 51 13.98 14.47 -6.03
CA PHE A 51 12.79 15.30 -5.87
C PHE A 51 12.83 16.11 -4.57
N THR A 52 13.35 15.56 -3.47
CA THR A 52 13.47 16.30 -2.19
C THR A 52 14.29 17.59 -2.36
N LYS A 53 15.36 17.58 -3.17
CA LYS A 53 16.13 18.81 -3.47
C LYS A 53 15.30 19.86 -4.20
N ILE A 54 14.41 19.44 -5.09
CA ILE A 54 13.51 20.31 -5.83
C ILE A 54 12.38 20.82 -4.89
N ALA A 55 11.74 19.90 -4.18
CA ALA A 55 10.64 20.20 -3.26
C ALA A 55 11.06 21.20 -2.16
N LYS A 56 12.30 21.09 -1.64
CA LYS A 56 12.86 22.02 -0.67
C LYS A 56 12.96 23.46 -1.22
N LYS A 57 13.16 23.61 -2.54
CA LYS A 57 13.16 24.94 -3.19
C LYS A 57 11.75 25.47 -3.44
N TRP A 58 10.79 24.59 -3.70
CA TRP A 58 9.41 24.99 -4.01
C TRP A 58 8.56 25.27 -2.78
N VAL A 59 8.81 24.55 -1.70
CA VAL A 59 8.05 24.59 -0.46
C VAL A 59 9.02 24.52 0.72
N PRO A 60 9.88 25.53 0.93
CA PRO A 60 10.89 25.50 2.00
C PRO A 60 10.27 25.32 3.38
N GLU A 61 9.06 25.86 3.60
CA GLU A 61 8.34 25.77 4.86
C GLU A 61 8.00 24.32 5.25
N ALA A 62 7.82 23.42 4.27
CA ALA A 62 7.54 22.01 4.51
C ALA A 62 8.75 21.24 5.07
N PHE A 63 9.94 21.81 5.02
CA PHE A 63 11.19 21.20 5.47
C PHE A 63 11.76 21.86 6.75
N VAL A 64 10.99 22.74 7.37
CA VAL A 64 11.32 23.30 8.68
C VAL A 64 10.88 22.29 9.74
N VAL A 65 11.83 21.83 10.56
CA VAL A 65 11.52 20.97 11.70
C VAL A 65 10.75 21.80 12.72
N LYS A 66 9.49 21.51 12.90
CA LYS A 66 8.66 22.10 13.94
C LYS A 66 8.85 21.32 15.24
N ASN A 67 8.99 22.04 16.35
CA ASN A 67 9.20 21.42 17.68
C ASN A 67 7.97 20.66 18.19
N LYS A 68 6.81 20.78 17.53
CA LYS A 68 5.58 20.07 17.85
C LYS A 68 5.02 19.45 16.57
N LEU A 69 5.08 18.13 16.47
CA LEU A 69 4.32 17.41 15.47
C LEU A 69 2.93 17.13 16.07
N SER A 70 1.93 17.87 15.63
CA SER A 70 0.57 17.82 16.19
C SER A 70 -0.03 16.40 16.17
N ALA A 71 0.31 15.60 15.17
CA ALA A 71 -0.15 14.22 15.03
C ALA A 71 0.42 13.25 16.07
N PHE A 72 1.55 13.57 16.69
CA PHE A 72 2.21 12.70 17.68
C PHE A 72 2.09 13.21 19.12
N GLY A 73 1.39 14.32 19.34
CA GLY A 73 1.28 14.97 20.62
C GLY A 73 2.56 15.70 21.05
N GLU A 74 2.72 15.97 22.35
CA GLU A 74 3.93 16.60 22.86
C GLU A 74 5.11 15.62 22.86
N ILE A 75 6.27 16.07 22.37
CA ILE A 75 7.50 15.28 22.40
C ILE A 75 7.93 15.16 23.86
N LYS A 76 7.87 13.94 24.41
CA LYS A 76 8.40 13.64 25.75
C LYS A 76 9.88 13.31 25.60
N GLU A 77 10.73 14.03 26.33
CA GLU A 77 12.13 13.66 26.47
C GLU A 77 12.25 12.53 27.50
N TRP A 78 12.83 11.42 27.07
CA TRP A 78 13.05 10.24 27.92
C TRP A 78 14.53 10.10 28.21
N LYS A 79 14.89 9.77 29.45
CA LYS A 79 16.25 9.34 29.77
C LYS A 79 16.50 7.96 29.15
N LEU A 80 17.70 7.73 28.65
CA LEU A 80 18.05 6.46 27.98
C LEU A 80 17.82 5.24 28.89
N GLU A 81 18.01 5.42 30.19
CA GLU A 81 17.83 4.40 31.23
C GLU A 81 16.35 4.00 31.43
N GLU A 82 15.43 4.89 31.05
CA GLU A 82 13.98 4.69 31.15
C GLU A 82 13.38 4.11 29.85
N THR A 83 14.23 3.88 28.84
CA THR A 83 13.78 3.37 27.55
C THR A 83 14.03 1.87 27.42
N PRO A 84 13.19 1.15 26.68
CA PRO A 84 13.42 -0.26 26.35
C PRO A 84 14.74 -0.45 25.60
N GLY A 85 15.39 -1.60 25.80
CA GLY A 85 16.62 -1.94 25.09
C GLY A 85 16.47 -1.91 23.58
N PHE A 86 17.53 -1.56 22.85
CA PHE A 86 17.54 -1.39 21.40
C PHE A 86 16.98 -2.61 20.63
N GLY A 87 17.38 -3.84 21.01
CA GLY A 87 16.94 -5.05 20.34
C GLY A 87 15.41 -5.28 20.43
N ILE A 88 14.85 -5.08 21.64
CA ILE A 88 13.39 -5.25 21.83
C ILE A 88 12.61 -4.14 21.14
N SER A 89 13.17 -2.92 21.08
CA SER A 89 12.55 -1.79 20.38
C SER A 89 12.46 -2.05 18.87
N ILE A 90 13.55 -2.53 18.25
CA ILE A 90 13.56 -2.90 16.84
C ILE A 90 12.62 -4.07 16.57
N LEU A 91 12.66 -5.12 17.39
CA LEU A 91 11.78 -6.28 17.23
C LEU A 91 10.31 -5.85 17.30
N THR A 92 9.95 -5.00 18.25
CA THR A 92 8.59 -4.48 18.39
C THR A 92 8.16 -3.65 17.17
N ALA A 93 9.04 -2.77 16.69
CA ALA A 93 8.76 -1.94 15.52
C ALA A 93 8.61 -2.74 14.23
N LEU A 94 9.42 -3.80 14.07
CA LEU A 94 9.41 -4.65 12.87
C LEU A 94 8.43 -5.83 12.96
N MET A 95 7.79 -6.07 14.09
CA MET A 95 6.92 -7.21 14.31
C MET A 95 5.84 -7.40 13.22
N PRO A 96 5.11 -6.36 12.77
CA PRO A 96 4.13 -6.53 11.69
C PRO A 96 4.77 -7.03 10.40
N VAL A 97 5.94 -6.48 10.06
CA VAL A 97 6.68 -6.85 8.84
C VAL A 97 7.21 -8.27 8.94
N ILE A 98 7.71 -8.66 10.10
CA ILE A 98 8.21 -10.02 10.36
C ILE A 98 7.07 -11.05 10.19
N LEU A 99 5.91 -10.81 10.78
CA LEU A 99 4.75 -11.69 10.67
C LEU A 99 4.29 -11.86 9.22
N MET A 100 4.18 -10.76 8.50
CA MET A 100 3.81 -10.77 7.07
C MET A 100 4.87 -11.47 6.22
N ALA A 101 6.17 -11.24 6.49
CA ALA A 101 7.26 -11.88 5.78
C ALA A 101 7.31 -13.40 6.03
N ILE A 102 7.14 -13.85 7.27
CA ILE A 102 7.07 -15.28 7.61
C ILE A 102 5.94 -15.96 6.85
N SER A 103 4.74 -15.37 6.87
CA SER A 103 3.59 -15.89 6.13
C SER A 103 3.86 -15.97 4.62
N THR A 104 4.45 -14.93 4.05
CA THR A 104 4.77 -14.87 2.61
C THR A 104 5.83 -15.90 2.23
N ILE A 105 6.93 -16.03 3.00
CA ILE A 105 7.99 -16.99 2.75
C ILE A 105 7.46 -18.42 2.84
N TYR A 106 6.66 -18.71 3.87
CA TYR A 106 6.02 -20.01 4.02
C TYR A 106 5.09 -20.32 2.84
N SER A 107 4.27 -19.37 2.43
CA SER A 107 3.37 -19.49 1.29
C SER A 107 4.12 -19.80 -0.02
N ILE A 108 5.20 -19.07 -0.30
CA ILE A 108 6.02 -19.29 -1.49
C ILE A 108 6.69 -20.67 -1.45
N ALA A 109 7.14 -21.11 -0.27
CA ALA A 109 7.84 -22.39 -0.11
C ALA A 109 6.93 -23.63 -0.22
N THR A 110 5.64 -23.50 0.15
CA THR A 110 4.72 -24.64 0.27
C THR A 110 3.64 -24.68 -0.80
N ASN A 111 3.37 -23.60 -1.50
CA ASN A 111 2.25 -23.45 -2.44
C ASN A 111 2.71 -23.07 -3.87
N ASP A 112 3.76 -23.70 -4.38
CA ASP A 112 4.31 -23.48 -5.72
C ASP A 112 4.51 -21.99 -6.09
N GLY A 113 4.92 -21.19 -5.11
CA GLY A 113 5.11 -19.76 -5.28
C GLY A 113 3.81 -18.92 -5.30
N LYS A 114 2.66 -19.52 -5.01
CA LYS A 114 1.39 -18.79 -4.94
C LYS A 114 1.12 -18.34 -3.51
N PRO A 115 0.68 -17.09 -3.31
CA PRO A 115 0.29 -16.63 -1.98
C PRO A 115 -0.93 -17.40 -1.49
N PHE A 116 -0.99 -17.68 -0.18
CA PHE A 116 -2.23 -18.14 0.45
C PHE A 116 -3.23 -16.99 0.42
N ALA A 117 -4.05 -16.98 -0.61
CA ALA A 117 -5.18 -16.06 -0.70
C ALA A 117 -6.46 -16.88 -0.57
N ALA A 118 -7.43 -16.35 0.15
CA ALA A 118 -8.79 -16.83 -0.01
C ALA A 118 -9.17 -16.63 -1.48
N VAL A 119 -9.34 -17.72 -2.21
CA VAL A 119 -9.75 -17.64 -3.62
C VAL A 119 -11.22 -17.24 -3.66
N THR A 120 -11.45 -15.99 -3.99
CA THR A 120 -12.81 -15.47 -4.18
C THR A 120 -13.20 -15.64 -5.64
N THR A 121 -14.02 -16.63 -5.92
CA THR A 121 -14.56 -16.87 -7.25
C THR A 121 -15.95 -16.26 -7.33
N SER A 122 -16.11 -15.26 -8.18
CA SER A 122 -17.43 -14.68 -8.48
C SER A 122 -18.02 -15.37 -9.70
N ALA A 123 -19.08 -16.13 -9.51
CA ALA A 123 -19.82 -16.77 -10.60
C ALA A 123 -21.22 -16.18 -10.71
N MET A 124 -21.67 -15.90 -11.93
CA MET A 124 -23.06 -15.53 -12.16
C MET A 124 -23.93 -16.80 -12.12
N LYS A 125 -24.71 -16.97 -11.05
CA LYS A 125 -25.73 -18.00 -10.95
C LYS A 125 -27.12 -17.35 -10.88
N ALA A 126 -27.96 -17.67 -11.81
CA ALA A 126 -29.37 -17.20 -11.87
C ALA A 126 -29.51 -15.65 -11.78
N GLY A 127 -28.65 -14.89 -12.49
CA GLY A 127 -28.73 -13.42 -12.51
C GLY A 127 -28.21 -12.72 -11.26
N LYS A 128 -27.64 -13.47 -10.29
CA LYS A 128 -26.97 -12.92 -9.10
C LYS A 128 -25.50 -13.28 -9.12
N VAL A 129 -24.66 -12.34 -8.77
CA VAL A 129 -23.22 -12.60 -8.52
C VAL A 129 -23.11 -13.36 -7.20
N VAL A 130 -22.75 -14.64 -7.29
CA VAL A 130 -22.46 -15.46 -6.11
C VAL A 130 -20.94 -15.46 -5.94
N THR A 131 -20.48 -14.89 -4.85
CA THR A 131 -19.07 -14.85 -4.48
C THR A 131 -18.81 -16.02 -3.53
N THR A 132 -18.02 -16.99 -3.97
CA THR A 132 -17.57 -18.11 -3.12
C THR A 132 -16.12 -17.88 -2.74
N THR A 133 -15.87 -17.77 -1.44
CA THR A 133 -14.51 -17.65 -0.91
C THR A 133 -14.07 -19.02 -0.40
N THR A 134 -13.06 -19.59 -1.04
CA THR A 134 -12.45 -20.88 -0.62
C THR A 134 -11.21 -20.59 0.20
N TYR A 135 -11.16 -21.10 1.41
CA TYR A 135 -10.02 -21.02 2.31
C TYR A 135 -9.14 -22.27 2.17
N PRO A 136 -7.82 -22.18 2.49
CA PRO A 136 -6.95 -23.33 2.55
C PRO A 136 -7.49 -24.42 3.52
N SER A 137 -7.25 -25.68 3.18
CA SER A 137 -7.75 -26.81 3.97
C SER A 137 -6.89 -27.14 5.20
N SER A 138 -5.62 -26.72 5.19
CA SER A 138 -4.66 -27.00 6.26
C SER A 138 -4.79 -25.97 7.41
N CYS A 139 -4.77 -26.48 8.65
CA CYS A 139 -4.76 -25.60 9.83
C CYS A 139 -3.54 -24.66 9.84
N VAL A 140 -2.36 -25.14 9.41
CA VAL A 140 -1.14 -24.34 9.36
C VAL A 140 -1.26 -23.20 8.33
N GLU A 141 -1.82 -23.49 7.16
CA GLU A 141 -2.05 -22.50 6.13
C GLU A 141 -3.01 -21.38 6.60
N ASN A 142 -4.08 -21.77 7.28
CA ASN A 142 -5.03 -20.81 7.88
C ASN A 142 -4.37 -19.93 8.93
N VAL A 143 -3.52 -20.51 9.79
CA VAL A 143 -2.74 -19.72 10.77
C VAL A 143 -1.77 -18.78 10.08
N MET A 144 -1.04 -19.24 9.06
CA MET A 144 -0.12 -18.41 8.30
C MET A 144 -0.84 -17.27 7.58
N MET A 145 -2.00 -17.56 6.97
CA MET A 145 -2.83 -16.55 6.35
C MET A 145 -3.36 -15.52 7.38
N PHE A 146 -3.73 -15.97 8.57
CA PHE A 146 -4.18 -15.09 9.64
C PHE A 146 -3.07 -14.17 10.15
N ILE A 147 -1.88 -14.69 10.47
CA ILE A 147 -0.77 -13.87 10.98
C ILE A 147 -0.17 -12.97 9.89
N GLY A 148 -0.25 -13.37 8.63
CA GLY A 148 0.19 -12.58 7.47
C GLY A 148 -0.82 -11.51 7.02
N ASN A 149 -2.05 -11.57 7.52
CA ASN A 149 -3.02 -10.51 7.23
C ASN A 149 -2.60 -9.20 7.91
N PRO A 150 -2.56 -8.07 7.18
CA PRO A 150 -2.08 -6.80 7.74
C PRO A 150 -2.78 -6.38 9.02
N VAL A 151 -4.10 -6.56 9.11
CA VAL A 151 -4.88 -6.18 10.31
C VAL A 151 -4.52 -7.06 11.49
N SER A 152 -4.47 -8.38 11.29
CA SER A 152 -4.08 -9.34 12.33
C SER A 152 -2.64 -9.11 12.78
N ALA A 153 -1.71 -8.92 11.83
CA ALA A 153 -0.31 -8.61 12.11
C ALA A 153 -0.17 -7.34 12.96
N MET A 154 -0.91 -6.27 12.64
CA MET A 154 -0.90 -5.03 13.42
C MET A 154 -1.49 -5.21 14.82
N ILE A 155 -2.58 -5.96 14.97
CA ILE A 155 -3.18 -6.25 16.29
C ILE A 155 -2.22 -7.08 17.15
N ILE A 156 -1.64 -8.14 16.59
CA ILE A 156 -0.63 -8.98 17.30
C ILE A 156 0.56 -8.12 17.72
N SER A 157 1.03 -7.24 16.83
CA SER A 157 2.15 -6.34 17.10
C SER A 157 1.82 -5.32 18.17
N LEU A 158 0.60 -4.80 18.21
CA LEU A 158 0.13 -3.91 19.27
C LEU A 158 0.11 -4.64 20.63
N LEU A 159 -0.42 -5.86 20.67
CA LEU A 159 -0.40 -6.67 21.89
C LEU A 159 1.04 -6.96 22.36
N PHE A 160 1.92 -7.30 21.43
CA PHE A 160 3.35 -7.48 21.70
C PHE A 160 3.97 -6.19 22.25
N ALA A 161 3.67 -5.03 21.66
CA ALA A 161 4.14 -3.74 22.14
C ALA A 161 3.64 -3.41 23.55
N LEU A 162 2.39 -3.73 23.87
CA LEU A 162 1.85 -3.55 25.22
C LEU A 162 2.62 -4.37 26.27
N VAL A 163 3.01 -5.59 25.92
CA VAL A 163 3.85 -6.43 26.78
C VAL A 163 5.24 -5.84 26.92
N THR A 164 5.92 -5.62 25.79
CA THR A 164 7.36 -5.28 25.75
C THR A 164 7.67 -3.84 26.17
N MET A 165 6.81 -2.89 25.78
CA MET A 165 6.97 -1.47 26.07
C MET A 165 6.14 -0.98 27.26
N GLY A 166 5.16 -1.77 27.69
CA GLY A 166 4.31 -1.48 28.81
C GLY A 166 4.72 -2.30 30.06
N TRP A 167 4.21 -3.51 30.17
CA TRP A 167 4.35 -4.31 31.39
C TRP A 167 5.79 -4.73 31.70
N MET A 168 6.59 -5.10 30.70
CA MET A 168 8.02 -5.39 30.93
C MET A 168 8.82 -4.17 31.40
N GLN A 169 8.36 -2.96 31.06
CA GLN A 169 8.92 -1.70 31.55
C GLN A 169 8.30 -1.27 32.90
N ARG A 170 7.58 -2.18 33.57
CA ARG A 170 6.95 -1.95 34.90
C ARG A 170 5.96 -0.78 34.93
N LYS A 171 5.40 -0.39 33.77
CA LYS A 171 4.37 0.65 33.70
C LYS A 171 3.07 0.15 34.29
N LYS A 172 2.36 1.02 35.02
CA LYS A 172 1.06 0.72 35.58
C LYS A 172 -0.01 0.66 34.49
N ASN A 173 -1.03 -0.18 34.68
CA ASN A 173 -2.15 -0.27 33.70
C ASN A 173 -2.82 1.09 33.46
N SER A 174 -2.89 1.97 34.45
CA SER A 174 -3.42 3.33 34.29
C SER A 174 -2.57 4.18 33.34
N GLU A 175 -1.24 4.08 33.39
CA GLU A 175 -0.34 4.81 32.50
C GLU A 175 -0.44 4.30 31.06
N ILE A 176 -0.54 2.98 30.90
CA ILE A 176 -0.76 2.34 29.60
C ILE A 176 -2.11 2.79 29.00
N ALA A 177 -3.16 2.78 29.81
CA ALA A 177 -4.50 3.21 29.37
C ALA A 177 -4.53 4.69 28.95
N VAL A 178 -3.87 5.57 29.69
CA VAL A 178 -3.73 6.99 29.33
C VAL A 178 -2.96 7.13 28.01
N SER A 179 -1.86 6.42 27.84
CA SER A 179 -1.07 6.46 26.58
C SER A 179 -1.89 5.98 25.38
N ILE A 180 -2.70 4.94 25.53
CA ILE A 180 -3.61 4.46 24.48
C ILE A 180 -4.68 5.52 24.20
N ALA A 181 -5.31 6.08 25.23
CA ALA A 181 -6.34 7.09 25.05
C ALA A 181 -5.83 8.34 24.35
N ASP A 182 -4.63 8.81 24.69
CA ASP A 182 -3.99 9.96 24.03
C ASP A 182 -3.62 9.63 22.58
N SER A 183 -3.15 8.42 22.29
CA SER A 183 -2.91 7.96 20.93
C SER A 183 -4.20 7.94 20.10
N VAL A 184 -5.31 7.44 20.66
CA VAL A 184 -6.61 7.43 19.98
C VAL A 184 -7.10 8.86 19.73
N LYS A 185 -6.96 9.77 20.69
CA LYS A 185 -7.31 11.19 20.50
C LYS A 185 -6.52 11.83 19.37
N SER A 186 -5.21 11.56 19.29
CA SER A 186 -4.35 12.15 18.27
C SER A 186 -4.70 11.71 16.85
N ILE A 187 -5.25 10.50 16.67
CA ILE A 187 -5.67 9.96 15.36
C ILE A 187 -7.17 10.12 15.07
N ALA A 188 -7.96 10.65 16.00
CA ALA A 188 -9.42 10.74 15.84
C ALA A 188 -9.84 11.54 14.59
N MET A 189 -9.21 12.68 14.34
CA MET A 189 -9.46 13.48 13.14
C MET A 189 -9.06 12.71 11.87
N LEU A 190 -7.95 12.00 11.90
CA LEU A 190 -7.49 11.17 10.81
C LEU A 190 -8.49 10.04 10.48
N LEU A 191 -9.03 9.37 11.49
CA LEU A 191 -10.06 8.34 11.31
C LEU A 191 -11.33 8.91 10.68
N LEU A 192 -11.75 10.11 11.09
CA LEU A 192 -12.91 10.79 10.51
C LEU A 192 -12.68 11.13 9.04
N VAL A 193 -11.51 11.65 8.69
CA VAL A 193 -11.13 11.97 7.31
C VAL A 193 -11.05 10.70 6.44
N ILE A 194 -10.46 9.62 6.96
CA ILE A 194 -10.42 8.31 6.28
C ILE A 194 -11.83 7.78 6.03
N GLY A 195 -12.70 7.86 7.05
CA GLY A 195 -14.10 7.45 6.92
C GLY A 195 -14.87 8.25 5.86
N GLY A 196 -14.70 9.57 5.85
CA GLY A 196 -15.29 10.44 4.83
C GLY A 196 -14.79 10.16 3.41
N GLY A 197 -13.48 9.95 3.26
CA GLY A 197 -12.87 9.54 1.98
C GLY A 197 -13.39 8.18 1.49
N ALA A 198 -13.56 7.23 2.41
CA ALA A 198 -14.13 5.92 2.08
C ALA A 198 -15.61 6.02 1.65
N ALA A 199 -16.40 6.86 2.28
CA ALA A 199 -17.79 7.12 1.89
C ALA A 199 -17.86 7.75 0.49
N LEU A 200 -17.06 8.77 0.20
CA LEU A 200 -16.97 9.37 -1.14
C LEU A 200 -16.61 8.34 -2.20
N LYS A 201 -15.57 7.53 -1.93
CA LYS A 201 -15.18 6.43 -2.81
C LYS A 201 -16.34 5.49 -3.12
N GLN A 202 -17.11 5.08 -2.10
CA GLN A 202 -18.25 4.17 -2.30
C GLN A 202 -19.30 4.79 -3.20
N ILE A 203 -19.62 6.06 -3.03
CA ILE A 203 -20.55 6.80 -3.92
C ILE A 203 -20.07 6.77 -5.38
N LEU A 204 -18.78 6.96 -5.62
CA LEU A 204 -18.20 6.93 -6.97
C LEU A 204 -18.28 5.52 -7.60
N ILE A 205 -18.08 4.46 -6.80
CA ILE A 205 -18.21 3.08 -7.25
C ILE A 205 -19.69 2.78 -7.57
N ASP A 206 -20.61 3.12 -6.68
CA ASP A 206 -22.06 2.87 -6.84
C ASP A 206 -22.62 3.67 -8.02
N GLY A 207 -22.02 4.83 -8.33
CA GLY A 207 -22.31 5.61 -9.53
C GLY A 207 -21.80 5.00 -10.85
N GLY A 208 -21.15 3.82 -10.81
CA GLY A 208 -20.74 3.08 -11.99
C GLY A 208 -19.52 3.64 -12.73
N ILE A 209 -18.78 4.59 -12.14
CA ILE A 209 -17.63 5.24 -12.77
C ILE A 209 -16.57 4.22 -13.19
N SER A 210 -16.33 3.19 -12.38
CA SER A 210 -15.35 2.12 -12.69
C SER A 210 -15.69 1.39 -13.98
N VAL A 211 -16.98 1.04 -14.16
CA VAL A 211 -17.47 0.34 -15.35
C VAL A 211 -17.42 1.22 -16.59
N GLN A 212 -17.74 2.50 -16.44
CA GLN A 212 -17.71 3.45 -17.55
C GLN A 212 -16.30 3.68 -18.08
N ILE A 213 -15.33 3.85 -17.18
CA ILE A 213 -13.91 3.96 -17.56
C ILE A 213 -13.43 2.71 -18.28
N ALA A 214 -13.80 1.51 -17.79
CA ALA A 214 -13.46 0.25 -18.44
C ALA A 214 -13.92 0.19 -19.90
N ASN A 215 -15.17 0.56 -20.12
CA ASN A 215 -15.76 0.54 -21.46
C ASN A 215 -15.11 1.53 -22.43
N MET A 216 -14.60 2.66 -21.95
CA MET A 216 -13.90 3.65 -22.79
C MET A 216 -12.60 3.13 -23.41
N PHE A 217 -11.96 2.14 -22.76
CA PHE A 217 -10.65 1.63 -23.19
C PHE A 217 -10.65 0.22 -23.77
N LYS A 218 -11.84 -0.40 -23.92
CA LYS A 218 -11.98 -1.81 -24.32
C LYS A 218 -11.32 -2.13 -25.68
N ASP A 219 -11.36 -1.19 -26.62
CA ASP A 219 -10.85 -1.37 -27.99
C ASP A 219 -9.64 -0.46 -28.27
N SER A 220 -8.87 -0.12 -27.25
CA SER A 220 -7.72 0.80 -27.37
C SER A 220 -6.54 0.11 -28.09
N PRO A 221 -5.86 0.79 -29.05
CA PRO A 221 -4.66 0.29 -29.74
C PRO A 221 -3.39 0.42 -28.89
N LEU A 222 -3.45 0.90 -27.66
CA LEU A 222 -2.31 1.12 -26.78
C LEU A 222 -1.69 -0.20 -26.30
N SER A 223 -0.39 -0.16 -25.98
CA SER A 223 0.27 -1.27 -25.29
C SER A 223 -0.50 -1.67 -24.04
N PRO A 224 -0.74 -2.98 -23.79
CA PRO A 224 -1.48 -3.44 -22.60
C PRO A 224 -0.93 -2.91 -21.27
N LEU A 225 0.40 -2.76 -21.16
CA LEU A 225 1.04 -2.21 -19.95
C LEU A 225 0.71 -0.73 -19.74
N LEU A 226 0.79 0.06 -20.83
CA LEU A 226 0.46 1.48 -20.80
C LEU A 226 -1.05 1.67 -20.51
N LEU A 227 -1.89 0.87 -21.15
CA LEU A 227 -3.33 0.92 -20.95
C LEU A 227 -3.71 0.58 -19.51
N ALA A 228 -3.12 -0.47 -18.95
CA ALA A 228 -3.33 -0.85 -17.55
C ALA A 228 -2.94 0.29 -16.59
N TRP A 229 -1.81 0.94 -16.85
CA TRP A 229 -1.38 2.09 -16.06
C TRP A 229 -2.36 3.26 -16.18
N ILE A 230 -2.78 3.64 -17.40
CA ILE A 230 -3.73 4.75 -17.64
C ILE A 230 -5.06 4.48 -16.93
N ILE A 231 -5.64 3.29 -17.11
CA ILE A 231 -6.88 2.90 -16.44
C ILE A 231 -6.73 3.02 -14.93
N THR A 232 -5.61 2.52 -14.40
CA THR A 232 -5.36 2.57 -12.97
C THR A 232 -5.22 3.99 -12.45
N VAL A 233 -4.53 4.87 -13.17
CA VAL A 233 -4.39 6.30 -12.81
C VAL A 233 -5.75 7.00 -12.79
N ILE A 234 -6.58 6.78 -13.81
CA ILE A 234 -7.92 7.38 -13.87
C ILE A 234 -8.77 6.91 -12.69
N LEU A 235 -8.79 5.60 -12.44
CA LEU A 235 -9.50 5.03 -11.28
C LEU A 235 -8.93 5.56 -9.96
N ARG A 236 -7.62 5.70 -9.86
CA ARG A 236 -6.94 6.23 -8.67
C ARG A 236 -7.37 7.65 -8.34
N VAL A 237 -7.36 8.52 -9.34
CA VAL A 237 -7.78 9.92 -9.20
C VAL A 237 -9.27 10.00 -8.83
N ALA A 238 -10.11 9.18 -9.45
CA ALA A 238 -11.55 9.19 -9.18
C ALA A 238 -11.91 8.60 -7.81
N LEU A 239 -11.32 7.45 -7.45
CA LEU A 239 -11.71 6.67 -6.27
C LEU A 239 -10.93 7.02 -4.99
N GLY A 240 -9.75 7.63 -5.11
CA GLY A 240 -8.90 7.99 -3.99
C GLY A 240 -8.22 6.82 -3.25
N SER A 241 -8.43 5.57 -3.65
CA SER A 241 -7.86 4.38 -3.01
C SER A 241 -6.95 3.64 -3.97
N ALA A 242 -5.67 3.51 -3.62
CA ALA A 242 -4.68 2.76 -4.40
C ALA A 242 -5.10 1.30 -4.60
N THR A 243 -5.46 0.62 -3.53
CA THR A 243 -5.82 -0.81 -3.57
C THR A 243 -7.06 -1.05 -4.43
N VAL A 244 -8.10 -0.21 -4.30
CA VAL A 244 -9.34 -0.39 -5.07
C VAL A 244 -9.12 -0.07 -6.54
N ALA A 245 -8.40 1.01 -6.85
CA ALA A 245 -8.04 1.34 -8.22
C ALA A 245 -7.24 0.21 -8.87
N ALA A 246 -6.25 -0.32 -8.16
CA ALA A 246 -5.40 -1.40 -8.63
C ALA A 246 -6.17 -2.70 -8.89
N LEU A 247 -7.01 -3.16 -7.95
CA LEU A 247 -7.79 -4.38 -8.11
C LEU A 247 -8.86 -4.26 -9.19
N THR A 248 -9.50 -3.10 -9.29
CA THR A 248 -10.45 -2.82 -10.37
C THR A 248 -9.75 -2.86 -11.73
N ALA A 249 -8.61 -2.16 -11.86
CA ALA A 249 -7.83 -2.18 -13.09
C ALA A 249 -7.36 -3.60 -13.44
N ALA A 250 -6.85 -4.36 -12.46
CA ALA A 250 -6.40 -5.74 -12.68
C ALA A 250 -7.53 -6.61 -13.26
N GLY A 251 -8.74 -6.53 -12.70
CA GLY A 251 -9.90 -7.25 -13.23
C GLY A 251 -10.27 -6.85 -14.65
N LEU A 252 -10.10 -5.57 -15.02
CA LEU A 252 -10.40 -5.05 -16.35
C LEU A 252 -9.38 -5.47 -17.40
N VAL A 253 -8.10 -5.54 -17.05
CA VAL A 253 -7.04 -5.89 -17.99
C VAL A 253 -6.70 -7.39 -18.01
N GLN A 254 -7.23 -8.17 -17.06
CA GLN A 254 -7.02 -9.62 -17.01
C GLN A 254 -7.27 -10.34 -18.35
N PRO A 255 -8.33 -10.05 -19.11
CA PRO A 255 -8.55 -10.69 -20.40
C PRO A 255 -7.45 -10.43 -21.43
N MET A 256 -6.70 -9.33 -21.29
CA MET A 256 -5.60 -8.98 -22.19
C MET A 256 -4.35 -9.86 -21.98
N LEU A 257 -4.31 -10.61 -20.88
CA LEU A 257 -3.21 -11.54 -20.57
C LEU A 257 -3.45 -12.98 -21.06
N ALA A 258 -4.55 -13.26 -21.74
CA ALA A 258 -4.89 -14.62 -22.17
C ALA A 258 -3.81 -15.29 -23.04
N SER A 259 -3.02 -14.50 -23.77
CA SER A 259 -1.90 -14.95 -24.61
C SER A 259 -0.53 -14.41 -24.15
N ALA A 260 -0.46 -13.77 -22.98
CA ALA A 260 0.76 -13.11 -22.52
C ALA A 260 1.68 -14.10 -21.78
N SER A 261 2.99 -13.82 -21.81
CA SER A 261 3.98 -14.59 -21.04
C SER A 261 3.81 -14.34 -19.52
N PRO A 262 4.26 -15.28 -18.67
CA PRO A 262 4.28 -15.07 -17.22
C PRO A 262 5.04 -13.81 -16.79
N ASN A 263 6.05 -13.44 -17.54
CA ASN A 263 6.85 -12.23 -17.31
C ASN A 263 6.04 -10.97 -17.63
N THR A 264 5.26 -10.97 -18.71
CA THR A 264 4.34 -9.87 -19.05
C THR A 264 3.28 -9.69 -17.95
N ALA A 265 2.77 -10.77 -17.38
CA ALA A 265 1.85 -10.70 -16.26
C ALA A 265 2.50 -10.01 -15.03
N ALA A 266 3.75 -10.32 -14.72
CA ALA A 266 4.49 -9.66 -13.63
C ALA A 266 4.73 -8.17 -13.92
N LEU A 267 5.08 -7.80 -15.14
CA LEU A 267 5.20 -6.39 -15.56
C LEU A 267 3.86 -5.65 -15.48
N MET A 268 2.75 -6.34 -15.80
CA MET A 268 1.40 -5.79 -15.68
C MET A 268 1.05 -5.47 -14.22
N VAL A 269 1.43 -6.35 -13.27
CA VAL A 269 1.27 -6.07 -11.84
C VAL A 269 1.98 -4.78 -11.45
N LEU A 270 3.21 -4.58 -11.93
CA LEU A 270 3.99 -3.38 -11.64
C LEU A 270 3.43 -2.13 -12.31
N ALA A 271 2.92 -2.24 -13.55
CA ALA A 271 2.28 -1.12 -14.23
C ALA A 271 1.03 -0.64 -13.47
N ILE A 272 0.19 -1.58 -13.03
CA ILE A 272 -0.99 -1.30 -12.21
C ILE A 272 -0.56 -0.73 -10.85
N GLY A 273 0.43 -1.34 -10.21
CA GLY A 273 0.99 -0.86 -8.95
C GLY A 273 1.48 0.58 -9.04
N ALA A 274 2.25 0.90 -10.08
CA ALA A 274 2.71 2.27 -10.34
C ALA A 274 1.55 3.25 -10.57
N GLY A 275 0.56 2.86 -11.37
CA GLY A 275 -0.62 3.69 -11.62
C GLY A 275 -1.46 3.92 -10.36
N SER A 276 -1.51 2.96 -9.47
CA SER A 276 -2.36 2.99 -8.27
C SER A 276 -1.97 4.04 -7.23
N ILE A 277 -0.75 4.52 -7.28
CA ILE A 277 -0.25 5.56 -6.37
C ILE A 277 -0.25 6.97 -6.99
N ALA A 278 -0.54 7.08 -8.30
CA ALA A 278 -0.51 8.33 -9.01
C ALA A 278 -1.45 9.39 -8.41
N ALA A 279 -0.99 10.64 -8.43
CA ALA A 279 -1.80 11.83 -8.12
C ALA A 279 -2.64 11.72 -6.83
N SER A 280 -2.08 11.10 -5.77
CA SER A 280 -2.73 11.05 -4.45
C SER A 280 -3.05 12.46 -3.96
N HIS A 281 -4.33 12.74 -3.69
CA HIS A 281 -4.82 14.07 -3.32
C HIS A 281 -5.92 13.99 -2.25
N VAL A 282 -6.73 15.00 -2.12
CA VAL A 282 -7.69 15.18 -1.01
C VAL A 282 -8.73 14.07 -0.82
N ASN A 283 -8.92 13.19 -1.79
CA ASN A 283 -9.79 12.02 -1.66
C ASN A 283 -9.06 10.77 -1.13
N ASP A 284 -7.75 10.86 -0.88
CA ASP A 284 -6.91 9.77 -0.40
C ASP A 284 -6.55 9.93 1.08
N ALA A 285 -6.73 8.86 1.84
CA ALA A 285 -6.31 8.81 3.24
C ALA A 285 -4.79 9.06 3.42
N GLY A 286 -3.97 8.56 2.50
CA GLY A 286 -2.51 8.75 2.51
C GLY A 286 -2.12 10.23 2.42
N PHE A 287 -2.85 11.02 1.63
CA PHE A 287 -2.66 12.47 1.53
C PHE A 287 -2.85 13.16 2.88
N TRP A 288 -3.92 12.82 3.60
CA TRP A 288 -4.21 13.41 4.90
C TRP A 288 -3.25 12.92 5.98
N MET A 289 -2.87 11.64 5.94
CA MET A 289 -1.85 11.10 6.84
C MET A 289 -0.52 11.84 6.67
N PHE A 290 -0.07 12.03 5.44
CA PHE A 290 1.16 12.78 5.16
C PHE A 290 1.05 14.22 5.65
N LYS A 291 -0.08 14.89 5.37
CA LYS A 291 -0.36 16.25 5.84
C LYS A 291 -0.21 16.36 7.36
N GLU A 292 -0.88 15.48 8.10
CA GLU A 292 -0.88 15.51 9.57
C GLU A 292 0.48 15.12 10.16
N TYR A 293 1.15 14.11 9.60
CA TYR A 293 2.45 13.66 10.11
C TYR A 293 3.57 14.69 9.93
N PHE A 294 3.49 15.50 8.89
CA PHE A 294 4.49 16.55 8.63
C PHE A 294 4.00 17.95 8.98
N ASP A 295 2.83 18.07 9.60
CA ASP A 295 2.19 19.33 10.00
C ASP A 295 2.16 20.36 8.84
N LEU A 296 1.67 19.91 7.69
CA LEU A 296 1.57 20.68 6.46
C LEU A 296 0.15 21.23 6.27
N ASP A 297 0.03 22.31 5.49
CA ASP A 297 -1.24 22.69 4.93
C ASP A 297 -1.58 21.90 3.66
N VAL A 298 -2.82 22.02 3.18
CA VAL A 298 -3.29 21.30 1.98
C VAL A 298 -2.47 21.67 0.74
N LYS A 299 -2.11 22.96 0.57
CA LYS A 299 -1.34 23.43 -0.59
C LYS A 299 0.10 22.89 -0.56
N GLN A 300 0.73 22.86 0.60
CA GLN A 300 2.05 22.27 0.79
C GLN A 300 2.01 20.77 0.52
N THR A 301 0.98 20.06 0.99
CA THR A 301 0.80 18.62 0.78
C THR A 301 0.59 18.30 -0.71
N LEU A 302 -0.21 19.08 -1.43
CA LEU A 302 -0.36 18.93 -2.88
C LEU A 302 0.97 19.12 -3.62
N LYS A 303 1.79 20.08 -3.22
CA LYS A 303 3.09 20.35 -3.86
C LYS A 303 4.18 19.34 -3.50
N THR A 304 4.06 18.67 -2.37
CA THR A 304 5.05 17.69 -1.90
C THR A 304 4.59 16.27 -2.16
N TRP A 305 3.55 15.82 -1.47
CA TRP A 305 3.04 14.45 -1.54
C TRP A 305 2.46 14.08 -2.90
N THR A 306 1.52 14.87 -3.42
CA THR A 306 0.87 14.55 -4.71
C THR A 306 1.87 14.53 -5.85
N VAL A 307 2.83 15.45 -5.85
CA VAL A 307 3.91 15.45 -6.85
C VAL A 307 4.84 14.26 -6.67
N LEU A 308 5.20 13.91 -5.43
CA LEU A 308 5.99 12.73 -5.10
C LEU A 308 5.36 11.46 -5.67
N GLU A 309 4.09 11.22 -5.36
CA GLU A 309 3.34 10.05 -5.80
C GLU A 309 3.21 9.99 -7.32
N THR A 310 3.02 11.15 -7.96
CA THR A 310 2.98 11.23 -9.42
C THR A 310 4.33 10.92 -10.06
N ILE A 311 5.43 11.38 -9.47
CA ILE A 311 6.78 11.03 -9.94
C ILE A 311 7.01 9.52 -9.82
N ILE A 312 6.63 8.90 -8.69
CA ILE A 312 6.75 7.45 -8.51
C ILE A 312 5.96 6.71 -9.59
N ALA A 313 4.73 7.14 -9.86
CA ALA A 313 3.87 6.51 -10.87
C ALA A 313 4.47 6.61 -12.29
N VAL A 314 4.98 7.76 -12.68
CA VAL A 314 5.55 7.98 -14.02
C VAL A 314 6.89 7.28 -14.18
N VAL A 315 7.79 7.39 -13.20
CA VAL A 315 9.10 6.71 -13.24
C VAL A 315 8.89 5.20 -13.18
N GLY A 316 7.97 4.72 -12.35
CA GLY A 316 7.59 3.31 -12.28
C GLY A 316 7.11 2.77 -13.62
N LEU A 317 6.23 3.48 -14.32
CA LEU A 317 5.82 3.14 -15.67
C LEU A 317 7.03 3.11 -16.62
N GLY A 318 7.90 4.12 -16.57
CA GLY A 318 9.12 4.18 -17.36
C GLY A 318 9.99 2.93 -17.18
N MET A 319 10.17 2.49 -15.93
CA MET A 319 10.92 1.28 -15.62
C MET A 319 10.23 0.01 -16.14
N VAL A 320 8.91 -0.10 -16.00
CA VAL A 320 8.13 -1.21 -16.57
C VAL A 320 8.27 -1.27 -18.09
N MET A 321 8.13 -0.13 -18.76
CA MET A 321 8.29 -0.06 -20.22
C MET A 321 9.72 -0.39 -20.68
N LEU A 322 10.74 0.05 -19.95
CA LEU A 322 12.13 -0.33 -20.22
C LEU A 322 12.35 -1.84 -20.05
N MET A 323 11.84 -2.43 -18.97
CA MET A 323 11.95 -3.88 -18.76
C MET A 323 11.20 -4.67 -19.82
N SER A 324 10.07 -4.17 -20.31
CA SER A 324 9.30 -4.85 -21.37
C SER A 324 10.04 -5.00 -22.71
N ILE A 325 11.11 -4.23 -22.95
CA ILE A 325 11.94 -4.36 -24.13
C ILE A 325 12.82 -5.63 -24.07
N TRP A 326 13.21 -6.06 -22.87
CA TRP A 326 14.13 -7.17 -22.63
C TRP A 326 13.44 -8.44 -22.13
N VAL A 327 12.23 -8.30 -21.64
CA VAL A 327 11.45 -9.37 -21.00
C VAL A 327 10.28 -9.73 -21.91
N HIS A 328 10.40 -10.86 -22.60
CA HIS A 328 9.38 -11.39 -23.51
C HIS A 328 8.73 -12.64 -22.92
#